data_31e068888e4e9162123ef7749aae9880
#
_entry.id   31e068888e4e9162123ef7749aae9880
#
_cell.length_a   1.000
_cell.length_b   1.000
_cell.length_c   1.000
_cell.angle_alpha   90.00
_cell.angle_beta   90.00
_cell.angle_gamma   90.00
#
_symmetry.space_group_name_H-M   'P 1'
#
loop_
_entity.id
_entity.type
_entity.pdbx_description
1 polymer ?
#
loop_
_entity_poly.entity_id
_entity_poly.type
_entity_poly.pdbx_seq_one_letter_code
_entity_poly.pdbx_strand_id
1 'polypeptide(L)'
;MLAVIAGCTPGSGAEKSPDPQTELDQFITYLQSAEWDKAAALTSDPGSAGQMLHAVLTDLNPTDLQIAPKAWNRTDDATAEIPVSYSWQLPDAGIWTYDATWNWRLIGSGEKARWSLDWSPTVLHPELGAQQTLAVRTTDADPGTLVDRNNRQILSPVTVYAVQANRTKITDPTATANRLVSMLKKFDPTLQAAAIVDGIKKSDASIGYTVINLRENEFTTVQQQLATIPGLSFPSQVRSLGPTKDFARTVLSQVEPVAEQLGAGKAGWRIVSVDSTGAEVKTLTEKAPTAGAKVILTLDIGMQEAAEKALSAVKEPATLVAIQPSTGEILAVAQNAAANAQGSIALTGRYPPGSIFKIVTATAAIDHKLATPTTVVPCPGEWTINSRPVHNEGFELGDVPMRLAFAKSCNTTFAQLASQLPKDALSETAEQYGIGLDFVIPGITTLTGKIPVADSTVQLAEDGFGQGLDLVTPFSAALMAATAATGNMPMPTLIRGQKTTVDRPAPARSAAARSGLTTMMRAVVTEGTATLLQSVGTSANPVSAKTGTAEFSDDKGDIHAHAWTVGSRGDVAFSALIVGGDSSKRTNEVLKDFLAAVPAK
;
A
#
# COMPACT_ATOMS: atom_id res chain seq x y z
N MET A 1 59.89 9.74 97.46
CA MET A 1 58.78 10.23 98.22
C MET A 1 57.55 10.16 97.41
N LEU A 2 56.67 9.36 97.87
CA LEU A 2 55.28 9.05 97.53
C LEU A 2 54.77 9.22 96.08
N ALA A 3 54.43 8.08 95.54
CA ALA A 3 53.63 7.89 94.36
C ALA A 3 52.12 8.09 94.74
N VAL A 4 51.34 8.67 93.80
CA VAL A 4 49.91 8.57 93.78
C VAL A 4 49.47 7.96 92.48
N ILE A 5 48.91 6.78 92.59
CA ILE A 5 48.30 6.03 91.48
C ILE A 5 46.93 6.58 91.30
N ALA A 6 46.61 7.11 90.09
CA ALA A 6 45.25 7.40 89.65
C ALA A 6 44.82 6.29 88.70
N GLY A 7 43.81 5.51 89.14
CA GLY A 7 43.19 4.45 88.31
C GLY A 7 42.39 5.01 87.13
N CYS A 8 42.65 4.54 85.97
CA CYS A 8 41.79 4.66 84.81
C CYS A 8 40.72 3.57 84.88
N THR A 9 39.47 3.94 84.99
CA THR A 9 38.31 3.10 84.68
C THR A 9 38.25 2.92 83.19
N PRO A 10 38.03 1.72 82.69
CA PRO A 10 37.75 1.54 81.27
C PRO A 10 36.37 2.14 80.93
N GLY A 11 36.37 3.13 80.01
CA GLY A 11 35.17 3.62 79.44
C GLY A 11 34.42 2.47 78.72
N SER A 12 33.15 2.32 79.01
CA SER A 12 32.26 1.46 78.25
C SER A 12 32.29 1.88 76.77
N GLY A 13 32.91 1.06 75.95
CA GLY A 13 32.80 1.22 74.51
C GLY A 13 31.32 1.08 74.13
N ALA A 14 30.72 2.17 73.74
CA ALA A 14 29.43 2.10 73.07
C ALA A 14 29.63 1.21 71.82
N GLU A 15 28.95 0.04 71.82
CA GLU A 15 28.90 -0.80 70.60
C GLU A 15 28.38 0.09 69.45
N LYS A 16 29.21 0.26 68.46
CA LYS A 16 28.80 0.97 67.25
C LYS A 16 27.63 0.23 66.64
N SER A 17 26.52 0.94 66.42
CA SER A 17 25.38 0.42 65.66
C SER A 17 25.88 -0.14 64.32
N PRO A 18 25.37 -1.30 63.87
CA PRO A 18 25.74 -1.87 62.58
C PRO A 18 25.53 -0.85 61.44
N ASP A 19 26.36 -0.99 60.39
CA ASP A 19 26.22 -0.11 59.21
C ASP A 19 25.01 -0.51 58.39
N PRO A 20 24.07 0.39 58.05
CA PRO A 20 22.91 0.09 57.22
C PRO A 20 23.26 -0.31 55.78
N GLN A 21 24.49 -0.13 55.34
CA GLN A 21 24.91 -0.37 53.95
C GLN A 21 24.72 -1.83 53.54
N THR A 22 24.90 -2.77 54.43
CA THR A 22 24.82 -4.20 54.12
C THR A 22 23.39 -4.60 53.72
N GLU A 23 22.39 -4.21 54.52
CA GLU A 23 20.98 -4.53 54.24
C GLU A 23 20.44 -3.74 53.04
N LEU A 24 20.94 -2.51 52.83
CA LEU A 24 20.64 -1.70 51.64
C LEU A 24 21.11 -2.40 50.35
N ASP A 25 22.35 -2.80 50.30
CA ASP A 25 22.95 -3.46 49.14
C ASP A 25 22.24 -4.80 48.84
N GLN A 26 21.88 -5.54 49.87
CA GLN A 26 21.11 -6.76 49.73
C GLN A 26 19.70 -6.50 49.19
N PHE A 27 18.98 -5.48 49.70
CA PHE A 27 17.64 -5.13 49.23
C PHE A 27 17.67 -4.72 47.76
N ILE A 28 18.60 -3.87 47.35
CA ILE A 28 18.80 -3.47 45.95
C ILE A 28 19.08 -4.70 45.07
N THR A 29 20.04 -5.54 45.52
CA THR A 29 20.42 -6.74 44.75
C THR A 29 19.22 -7.68 44.56
N TYR A 30 18.41 -7.91 45.60
CA TYR A 30 17.26 -8.78 45.50
C TYR A 30 16.15 -8.21 44.60
N LEU A 31 15.91 -6.89 44.61
CA LEU A 31 14.98 -6.25 43.72
C LEU A 31 15.44 -6.38 42.24
N GLN A 32 16.72 -6.12 41.97
CA GLN A 32 17.30 -6.20 40.64
C GLN A 32 17.38 -7.63 40.09
N SER A 33 17.55 -8.61 41.01
CA SER A 33 17.62 -10.04 40.65
C SER A 33 16.26 -10.74 40.64
N ALA A 34 15.16 -10.00 40.81
CA ALA A 34 13.79 -10.53 40.90
C ALA A 34 13.59 -11.54 42.07
N GLU A 35 14.41 -11.43 43.16
CA GLU A 35 14.30 -12.23 44.37
C GLU A 35 13.37 -11.53 45.40
N TRP A 36 12.16 -11.26 45.01
CA TRP A 36 11.24 -10.33 45.67
C TRP A 36 10.89 -10.75 47.11
N ASP A 37 10.76 -12.06 47.37
CA ASP A 37 10.49 -12.57 48.73
C ASP A 37 11.66 -12.30 49.66
N LYS A 38 12.91 -12.38 49.15
CA LYS A 38 14.10 -12.03 49.92
C LYS A 38 14.18 -10.53 50.20
N ALA A 39 13.84 -9.69 49.18
CA ALA A 39 13.72 -8.25 49.40
C ALA A 39 12.67 -7.92 50.46
N ALA A 40 11.49 -8.51 50.36
CA ALA A 40 10.40 -8.33 51.33
C ALA A 40 10.79 -8.69 52.77
N ALA A 41 11.61 -9.75 52.96
CA ALA A 41 12.09 -10.19 54.28
C ALA A 41 12.99 -9.17 54.99
N LEU A 42 13.55 -8.18 54.28
CA LEU A 42 14.34 -7.07 54.81
C LEU A 42 13.50 -5.87 55.23
N THR A 43 12.18 -5.94 55.10
CA THR A 43 11.25 -4.85 55.42
C THR A 43 10.59 -5.02 56.80
N SER A 44 9.95 -3.96 57.32
CA SER A 44 9.16 -3.98 58.53
C SER A 44 7.84 -4.75 58.43
N ASP A 45 7.33 -4.96 57.18
CA ASP A 45 6.13 -5.75 56.86
C ASP A 45 6.39 -6.64 55.65
N PRO A 46 7.03 -7.81 55.84
CA PRO A 46 7.35 -8.71 54.72
C PRO A 46 6.15 -9.21 53.93
N GLY A 47 4.99 -9.35 54.57
CA GLY A 47 3.78 -9.85 53.92
C GLY A 47 3.21 -8.84 52.90
N SER A 48 3.02 -7.61 53.34
CA SER A 48 2.54 -6.52 52.49
C SER A 48 3.57 -6.16 51.41
N ALA A 49 4.84 -6.13 51.78
CA ALA A 49 5.94 -5.87 50.83
C ALA A 49 5.98 -6.91 49.71
N GLY A 50 5.95 -8.20 50.06
CA GLY A 50 5.99 -9.28 49.07
C GLY A 50 4.82 -9.21 48.09
N GLN A 51 3.59 -9.03 48.57
CA GLN A 51 2.40 -8.90 47.72
C GLN A 51 2.53 -7.74 46.73
N MET A 52 2.94 -6.57 47.20
CA MET A 52 3.05 -5.38 46.34
C MET A 52 4.23 -5.46 45.35
N LEU A 53 5.39 -5.97 45.81
CA LEU A 53 6.54 -6.20 44.90
C LEU A 53 6.17 -7.15 43.77
N HIS A 54 5.51 -8.28 44.09
CA HIS A 54 5.04 -9.21 43.06
C HIS A 54 4.06 -8.54 42.08
N ALA A 55 3.07 -7.79 42.59
CA ALA A 55 2.09 -7.12 41.75
C ALA A 55 2.73 -6.09 40.84
N VAL A 56 3.51 -5.16 41.40
CA VAL A 56 4.15 -4.08 40.63
C VAL A 56 5.12 -4.62 39.56
N LEU A 57 5.97 -5.58 39.92
CA LEU A 57 6.96 -6.12 39.02
C LEU A 57 6.34 -7.03 37.95
N THR A 58 5.24 -7.71 38.26
CA THR A 58 4.47 -8.47 37.28
C THR A 58 3.75 -7.54 36.28
N ASP A 59 3.11 -6.49 36.77
CA ASP A 59 2.32 -5.58 35.95
C ASP A 59 3.17 -4.64 35.09
N LEU A 60 4.33 -4.21 35.58
CA LEU A 60 5.30 -3.42 34.80
C LEU A 60 6.16 -4.27 33.89
N ASN A 61 6.39 -5.54 34.24
CA ASN A 61 7.22 -6.51 33.50
C ASN A 61 8.55 -5.91 32.97
N PRO A 62 9.39 -5.32 33.84
CA PRO A 62 10.60 -4.62 33.39
C PRO A 62 11.61 -5.60 32.80
N THR A 63 12.32 -5.18 31.76
CA THR A 63 13.48 -5.93 31.24
C THR A 63 14.75 -5.65 32.02
N ASP A 64 14.82 -4.50 32.70
CA ASP A 64 15.91 -4.13 33.62
C ASP A 64 15.39 -3.16 34.68
N LEU A 65 15.96 -3.23 35.87
CA LEU A 65 15.72 -2.32 36.98
C LEU A 65 17.05 -1.89 37.58
N GLN A 66 17.32 -0.60 37.55
CA GLN A 66 18.49 -0.01 38.20
C GLN A 66 18.03 0.87 39.36
N ILE A 67 18.67 0.70 40.51
CA ILE A 67 18.43 1.51 41.70
C ILE A 67 19.74 2.08 42.16
N ALA A 68 19.88 3.41 42.19
CA ALA A 68 21.09 4.11 42.60
C ALA A 68 20.83 4.84 43.94
N PRO A 69 21.40 4.33 45.05
CA PRO A 69 21.31 5.03 46.34
C PRO A 69 22.21 6.27 46.34
N LYS A 70 21.75 7.32 47.03
CA LYS A 70 22.51 8.54 47.32
C LYS A 70 23.11 8.45 48.73
N ALA A 71 23.64 9.55 49.25
CA ALA A 71 24.21 9.55 50.59
C ALA A 71 23.17 9.37 51.70
N TRP A 72 23.48 8.59 52.73
CA TRP A 72 22.67 8.42 53.94
C TRP A 72 22.50 9.74 54.70
N ASN A 73 21.28 10.03 55.13
CA ASN A 73 20.98 11.06 56.10
C ASN A 73 20.52 10.35 57.41
N ARG A 74 21.43 10.23 58.38
CA ARG A 74 21.08 9.69 59.71
C ARG A 74 20.40 10.76 60.54
N THR A 75 19.19 10.52 61.00
CA THR A 75 18.41 11.42 61.85
C THR A 75 18.74 11.16 63.32
N ASP A 76 19.10 9.90 63.66
CA ASP A 76 19.58 9.48 64.99
C ASP A 76 20.33 8.12 64.89
N ASP A 77 20.67 7.50 66.03
CA ASP A 77 21.40 6.22 66.07
C ASP A 77 20.59 5.01 65.59
N ALA A 78 19.25 5.14 65.48
CA ALA A 78 18.33 4.07 65.18
C ALA A 78 17.52 4.30 63.87
N THR A 79 17.60 5.51 63.28
CA THR A 79 16.86 5.85 62.07
C THR A 79 17.75 6.50 61.02
N ALA A 80 17.51 6.15 59.78
CA ALA A 80 18.25 6.69 58.66
C ALA A 80 17.36 6.80 57.41
N GLU A 81 17.54 7.88 56.65
CA GLU A 81 16.89 8.10 55.35
C GLU A 81 17.91 7.98 54.26
N ILE A 82 17.51 7.40 53.10
CA ILE A 82 18.32 7.37 51.92
C ILE A 82 17.48 7.72 50.71
N PRO A 83 17.82 8.79 49.98
CA PRO A 83 17.25 9.04 48.68
C PRO A 83 17.77 8.02 47.67
N VAL A 84 16.93 7.49 46.84
CA VAL A 84 17.27 6.53 45.79
C VAL A 84 16.73 7.00 44.45
N SER A 85 17.45 6.76 43.39
CA SER A 85 16.99 7.01 42.01
C SER A 85 16.64 5.67 41.36
N TYR A 86 15.41 5.53 40.89
CA TYR A 86 14.95 4.40 40.11
C TYR A 86 15.14 4.65 38.61
N SER A 87 15.51 3.61 37.89
CA SER A 87 15.51 3.57 36.43
C SER A 87 14.96 2.22 35.98
N TRP A 88 13.77 2.24 35.43
CA TRP A 88 13.07 1.08 34.88
C TRP A 88 13.26 1.03 33.37
N GLN A 89 13.64 -0.11 32.84
CA GLN A 89 13.57 -0.39 31.42
C GLN A 89 12.28 -1.17 31.15
N LEU A 90 11.26 -0.50 30.61
CA LEU A 90 9.93 -1.08 30.36
C LEU A 90 9.77 -1.38 28.86
N PRO A 91 9.26 -2.57 28.46
CA PRO A 91 9.12 -2.95 27.05
C PRO A 91 8.35 -1.93 26.21
N ASP A 92 7.23 -1.44 26.73
CA ASP A 92 6.30 -0.57 25.97
C ASP A 92 6.49 0.92 26.27
N ALA A 93 7.20 1.31 27.32
CA ALA A 93 7.37 2.70 27.75
C ALA A 93 8.83 3.19 27.68
N GLY A 94 9.79 2.30 27.45
CA GLY A 94 11.21 2.64 27.43
C GLY A 94 11.76 2.89 28.85
N ILE A 95 12.64 3.88 28.99
CA ILE A 95 13.25 4.20 30.30
C ILE A 95 12.35 5.15 31.06
N TRP A 96 11.99 4.74 32.29
CA TRP A 96 11.26 5.55 33.26
C TRP A 96 12.10 5.76 34.50
N THR A 97 12.34 7.02 34.87
CA THR A 97 13.18 7.40 36.01
C THR A 97 12.44 8.34 36.97
N TYR A 98 12.69 8.15 38.25
CA TYR A 98 12.22 9.04 39.33
C TYR A 98 13.06 8.82 40.58
N ASP A 99 12.92 9.74 41.55
CA ASP A 99 13.53 9.63 42.88
C ASP A 99 12.50 9.20 43.90
N ALA A 100 12.91 8.37 44.87
CA ALA A 100 12.14 7.99 46.06
C ALA A 100 13.02 8.17 47.30
N THR A 101 12.42 8.12 48.47
CA THR A 101 13.15 8.14 49.75
C THR A 101 12.83 6.89 50.54
N TRP A 102 13.83 6.17 50.95
CA TRP A 102 13.71 4.99 51.78
C TRP A 102 14.07 5.31 53.21
N ASN A 103 13.15 4.94 54.17
CA ASN A 103 13.37 5.08 55.59
C ASN A 103 13.78 3.74 56.16
N TRP A 104 14.88 3.73 56.89
CA TRP A 104 15.41 2.55 57.55
C TRP A 104 15.42 2.71 59.03
N ARG A 105 15.15 1.62 59.78
CA ARG A 105 15.12 1.58 61.24
C ARG A 105 15.96 0.43 61.77
N LEU A 106 16.73 0.69 62.80
CA LEU A 106 17.49 -0.33 63.54
C LEU A 106 16.51 -1.10 64.44
N ILE A 107 16.44 -2.40 64.28
CA ILE A 107 15.64 -3.31 65.10
C ILE A 107 16.54 -4.32 65.82
N GLY A 108 16.12 -4.74 67.02
CA GLY A 108 16.90 -5.62 67.87
C GLY A 108 17.94 -4.87 68.70
N SER A 109 18.84 -5.60 69.41
CA SER A 109 19.93 -5.05 70.22
C SER A 109 21.09 -6.02 70.27
N GLY A 110 22.32 -5.49 70.46
CA GLY A 110 23.57 -6.27 70.50
C GLY A 110 23.80 -7.02 69.20
N GLU A 111 24.25 -8.27 69.25
CA GLU A 111 24.56 -9.09 68.08
C GLU A 111 23.32 -9.39 67.19
N LYS A 112 22.11 -9.10 67.66
CA LYS A 112 20.85 -9.27 66.90
C LYS A 112 20.34 -7.95 66.28
N ALA A 113 21.08 -6.87 66.45
CA ALA A 113 20.73 -5.60 65.84
C ALA A 113 20.90 -5.67 64.33
N ARG A 114 19.85 -5.31 63.58
CA ARG A 114 19.87 -5.23 62.09
C ARG A 114 19.05 -4.07 61.61
N TRP A 115 19.35 -3.55 60.46
CA TRP A 115 18.52 -2.54 59.80
C TRP A 115 17.35 -3.18 59.06
N SER A 116 16.19 -2.58 59.11
CA SER A 116 14.98 -2.99 58.42
C SER A 116 14.37 -1.79 57.70
N LEU A 117 14.02 -1.97 56.45
CA LEU A 117 13.35 -0.96 55.65
C LEU A 117 11.90 -0.74 56.19
N ASP A 118 11.58 0.49 56.53
CA ASP A 118 10.25 0.87 56.96
C ASP A 118 9.30 0.80 55.75
N TRP A 119 8.52 -0.28 55.67
CA TRP A 119 7.74 -0.58 54.47
C TRP A 119 6.55 0.36 54.32
N SER A 120 6.45 0.99 53.18
CA SER A 120 5.25 1.66 52.68
C SER A 120 5.25 1.61 51.14
N PRO A 121 4.11 1.77 50.48
CA PRO A 121 4.05 1.81 49.02
C PRO A 121 5.00 2.86 48.39
N THR A 122 5.29 3.93 49.14
CA THR A 122 6.19 5.00 48.69
C THR A 122 7.65 4.56 48.52
N VAL A 123 8.01 3.38 49.04
CA VAL A 123 9.29 2.73 48.75
C VAL A 123 9.44 2.48 47.24
N LEU A 124 8.35 2.04 46.58
CA LEU A 124 8.33 1.78 45.16
C LEU A 124 8.12 3.04 44.30
N HIS A 125 7.20 3.92 44.72
CA HIS A 125 6.99 5.19 44.05
C HIS A 125 6.39 6.22 45.04
N PRO A 126 6.89 7.47 45.07
CA PRO A 126 6.46 8.48 46.08
C PRO A 126 4.95 8.74 46.11
N GLU A 127 4.26 8.51 45.02
CA GLU A 127 2.83 8.78 44.88
C GLU A 127 1.97 7.50 44.89
N LEU A 128 2.54 6.35 45.27
CA LEU A 128 1.82 5.10 45.34
C LEU A 128 1.10 5.00 46.70
N GLY A 129 -0.22 4.83 46.66
CA GLY A 129 -1.04 4.68 47.85
C GLY A 129 -1.16 3.24 48.32
N ALA A 130 -1.72 3.06 49.54
CA ALA A 130 -2.04 1.74 50.06
C ALA A 130 -3.03 1.01 49.13
N GLN A 131 -2.83 -0.29 48.92
CA GLN A 131 -3.65 -1.14 48.01
C GLN A 131 -3.68 -0.70 46.56
N GLN A 132 -2.65 0.05 46.11
CA GLN A 132 -2.46 0.41 44.71
C GLN A 132 -1.25 -0.33 44.15
N THR A 133 -1.28 -0.61 42.86
CA THR A 133 -0.14 -1.10 42.08
C THR A 133 0.18 -0.16 40.93
N LEU A 134 1.25 -0.45 40.18
CA LEU A 134 1.66 0.31 39.00
C LEU A 134 1.32 -0.48 37.75
N ALA A 135 0.82 0.20 36.71
CA ALA A 135 0.56 -0.43 35.42
C ALA A 135 0.97 0.47 34.26
N VAL A 136 1.41 -0.15 33.16
CA VAL A 136 1.56 0.53 31.88
C VAL A 136 0.25 0.45 31.11
N ARG A 137 -0.16 1.56 30.53
CA ARG A 137 -1.31 1.67 29.62
C ARG A 137 -0.84 2.24 28.30
N THR A 138 -1.09 1.55 27.22
CA THR A 138 -0.82 2.05 25.87
C THR A 138 -2.01 2.88 25.37
N THR A 139 -1.72 3.88 24.57
CA THR A 139 -2.71 4.70 23.86
C THR A 139 -2.40 4.62 22.39
N ASP A 140 -3.33 4.08 21.60
CA ASP A 140 -3.13 3.96 20.16
C ASP A 140 -2.96 5.33 19.51
N ALA A 141 -2.13 5.38 18.47
CA ALA A 141 -2.00 6.55 17.64
C ALA A 141 -3.13 6.63 16.61
N ASP A 142 -3.56 7.84 16.29
CA ASP A 142 -4.40 8.02 15.12
C ASP A 142 -3.67 7.50 13.87
N PRO A 143 -4.31 6.69 13.03
CA PRO A 143 -3.71 6.17 11.81
C PRO A 143 -3.43 7.30 10.81
N GLY A 144 -2.41 7.13 9.98
CA GLY A 144 -2.14 8.02 8.87
C GLY A 144 -3.27 8.04 7.84
N THR A 145 -3.31 9.08 7.03
CA THR A 145 -4.31 9.23 5.97
C THR A 145 -3.73 8.93 4.60
N LEU A 146 -4.46 8.16 3.79
CA LEU A 146 -4.12 7.90 2.39
C LEU A 146 -4.84 8.91 1.49
N VAL A 147 -4.08 9.70 0.75
CA VAL A 147 -4.62 10.76 -0.10
C VAL A 147 -4.09 10.66 -1.53
N ASP A 148 -4.83 11.25 -2.48
CA ASP A 148 -4.41 11.39 -3.87
C ASP A 148 -3.36 12.51 -4.04
N ARG A 149 -2.85 12.66 -5.26
CA ARG A 149 -1.86 13.68 -5.60
C ARG A 149 -2.28 15.12 -5.30
N ASN A 150 -3.59 15.37 -5.16
CA ASN A 150 -4.20 16.67 -4.87
C ASN A 150 -4.62 16.81 -3.39
N ASN A 151 -4.15 15.90 -2.50
CA ASN A 151 -4.52 15.83 -1.07
C ASN A 151 -6.01 15.52 -0.80
N ARG A 152 -6.75 14.94 -1.73
CA ARG A 152 -8.09 14.42 -1.49
C ARG A 152 -8.00 13.03 -0.87
N GLN A 153 -8.78 12.72 0.15
CA GLN A 153 -8.79 11.39 0.77
C GLN A 153 -9.23 10.33 -0.24
N ILE A 154 -8.40 9.29 -0.39
CA ILE A 154 -8.71 8.11 -1.20
C ILE A 154 -9.63 7.18 -0.40
N LEU A 155 -9.33 6.97 0.88
CA LEU A 155 -10.16 6.21 1.79
C LEU A 155 -10.76 7.16 2.83
N SER A 156 -12.08 7.14 2.95
CA SER A 156 -12.81 7.96 3.92
C SER A 156 -13.67 7.09 4.83
N PRO A 157 -13.87 7.47 6.10
CA PRO A 157 -14.81 6.80 6.97
C PRO A 157 -16.23 6.87 6.36
N VAL A 158 -16.83 5.71 6.10
CA VAL A 158 -18.18 5.59 5.55
C VAL A 158 -18.97 4.63 6.41
N THR A 159 -20.18 5.03 6.83
CA THR A 159 -21.11 4.12 7.50
C THR A 159 -21.63 3.11 6.48
N VAL A 160 -21.48 1.83 6.80
CA VAL A 160 -22.05 0.72 6.03
C VAL A 160 -23.03 -0.06 6.88
N TYR A 161 -24.11 -0.51 6.26
CA TYR A 161 -25.16 -1.32 6.86
C TYR A 161 -25.11 -2.73 6.32
N ALA A 162 -24.89 -3.71 7.18
CA ALA A 162 -24.97 -5.11 6.80
C ALA A 162 -26.44 -5.54 6.75
N VAL A 163 -26.93 -5.94 5.58
CA VAL A 163 -28.25 -6.59 5.47
C VAL A 163 -28.10 -8.03 5.93
N GLN A 164 -28.48 -8.29 7.19
CA GLN A 164 -28.34 -9.60 7.82
C GLN A 164 -29.69 -10.32 7.90
N ALA A 165 -29.71 -11.60 7.53
CA ALA A 165 -30.86 -12.49 7.54
C ALA A 165 -30.72 -13.54 8.63
N ASN A 166 -31.60 -13.53 9.63
CA ASN A 166 -31.56 -14.48 10.74
C ASN A 166 -32.43 -15.70 10.42
N ARG A 167 -31.79 -16.89 10.30
CA ARG A 167 -32.47 -18.15 9.96
C ARG A 167 -33.62 -18.55 10.89
N THR A 168 -33.57 -18.15 12.16
CA THR A 168 -34.62 -18.54 13.14
C THR A 168 -35.86 -17.67 13.03
N LYS A 169 -35.75 -16.51 12.37
CA LYS A 169 -36.85 -15.55 12.21
C LYS A 169 -37.41 -15.51 10.78
N ILE A 170 -36.76 -16.20 9.82
CA ILE A 170 -37.18 -16.30 8.43
C ILE A 170 -37.92 -17.61 8.22
N THR A 171 -39.23 -17.54 7.98
CA THR A 171 -40.09 -18.70 7.77
C THR A 171 -39.97 -19.29 6.37
N ASP A 172 -39.77 -18.45 5.34
CA ASP A 172 -39.57 -18.86 3.95
C ASP A 172 -38.28 -18.24 3.39
N PRO A 173 -37.14 -18.96 3.46
CA PRO A 173 -35.87 -18.48 2.92
C PRO A 173 -35.90 -18.22 1.42
N THR A 174 -36.71 -18.99 0.64
CA THR A 174 -36.77 -18.88 -0.82
C THR A 174 -37.51 -17.60 -1.25
N ALA A 175 -38.66 -17.35 -0.67
CA ALA A 175 -39.41 -16.11 -0.93
C ALA A 175 -38.61 -14.88 -0.48
N THR A 176 -37.96 -14.97 0.69
CA THR A 176 -37.09 -13.90 1.23
C THR A 176 -35.93 -13.61 0.29
N ALA A 177 -35.20 -14.63 -0.17
CA ALA A 177 -34.06 -14.47 -1.07
C ALA A 177 -34.48 -13.84 -2.42
N ASN A 178 -35.61 -14.25 -3.01
CA ASN A 178 -36.12 -13.67 -4.25
C ASN A 178 -36.47 -12.17 -4.08
N ARG A 179 -37.10 -11.80 -2.95
CA ARG A 179 -37.37 -10.38 -2.63
C ARG A 179 -36.08 -9.59 -2.45
N LEU A 180 -35.10 -10.13 -1.74
CA LEU A 180 -33.80 -9.49 -1.54
C LEU A 180 -33.07 -9.27 -2.86
N VAL A 181 -33.02 -10.29 -3.74
CA VAL A 181 -32.39 -10.14 -5.07
C VAL A 181 -33.08 -9.05 -5.89
N SER A 182 -34.43 -9.02 -5.92
CA SER A 182 -35.16 -8.00 -6.70
C SER A 182 -34.86 -6.56 -6.26
N MET A 183 -34.62 -6.34 -4.95
CA MET A 183 -34.34 -5.01 -4.38
C MET A 183 -32.86 -4.64 -4.44
N LEU A 184 -31.96 -5.64 -4.26
CA LEU A 184 -30.55 -5.41 -4.01
C LEU A 184 -29.64 -5.63 -5.23
N LYS A 185 -30.15 -6.28 -6.29
CA LYS A 185 -29.39 -6.57 -7.52
C LYS A 185 -28.86 -5.31 -8.22
N LYS A 186 -29.49 -4.16 -8.01
CA LYS A 186 -28.99 -2.86 -8.51
C LYS A 186 -27.68 -2.41 -7.86
N PHE A 187 -27.38 -2.89 -6.64
CA PHE A 187 -26.13 -2.61 -5.92
C PHE A 187 -25.09 -3.72 -6.08
N ASP A 188 -25.56 -4.95 -6.32
CA ASP A 188 -24.69 -6.08 -6.63
C ASP A 188 -25.37 -7.01 -7.64
N PRO A 189 -25.06 -6.86 -8.95
CA PRO A 189 -25.63 -7.69 -10.00
C PRO A 189 -25.34 -9.19 -9.87
N THR A 190 -24.35 -9.57 -9.07
CA THR A 190 -23.93 -10.97 -8.87
C THR A 190 -24.80 -11.73 -7.85
N LEU A 191 -25.68 -11.02 -7.11
CA LEU A 191 -26.57 -11.64 -6.13
C LEU A 191 -27.49 -12.68 -6.77
N GLN A 192 -27.46 -13.89 -6.19
CA GLN A 192 -28.29 -15.02 -6.63
C GLN A 192 -29.13 -15.55 -5.46
N ALA A 193 -30.41 -15.75 -5.71
CA ALA A 193 -31.34 -16.23 -4.68
C ALA A 193 -30.91 -17.59 -4.08
N ALA A 194 -30.40 -18.50 -4.90
CA ALA A 194 -29.93 -19.81 -4.42
C ALA A 194 -28.78 -19.68 -3.40
N ALA A 195 -27.82 -18.79 -3.68
CA ALA A 195 -26.71 -18.53 -2.77
C ALA A 195 -27.16 -17.92 -1.43
N ILE A 196 -28.14 -17.00 -1.50
CA ILE A 196 -28.73 -16.38 -0.30
C ILE A 196 -29.49 -17.45 0.53
N VAL A 197 -30.29 -18.31 -0.10
CA VAL A 197 -31.00 -19.41 0.58
C VAL A 197 -30.02 -20.34 1.29
N ASP A 198 -28.97 -20.76 0.61
CA ASP A 198 -27.93 -21.62 1.17
C ASP A 198 -27.19 -20.95 2.32
N GLY A 199 -26.83 -19.68 2.16
CA GLY A 199 -26.20 -18.86 3.19
C GLY A 199 -27.08 -18.71 4.45
N ILE A 200 -28.37 -18.43 4.29
CA ILE A 200 -29.31 -18.36 5.41
C ILE A 200 -29.39 -19.70 6.16
N LYS A 201 -29.54 -20.81 5.44
CA LYS A 201 -29.66 -22.15 6.03
C LYS A 201 -28.41 -22.57 6.84
N LYS A 202 -27.23 -22.20 6.35
CA LYS A 202 -25.94 -22.56 6.96
C LYS A 202 -25.45 -21.59 8.03
N SER A 203 -26.09 -20.42 8.16
CA SER A 203 -25.64 -19.37 9.08
C SER A 203 -25.80 -19.76 10.55
N ASP A 204 -24.97 -19.16 11.40
CA ASP A 204 -25.15 -19.19 12.84
C ASP A 204 -26.44 -18.45 13.22
N ALA A 205 -27.22 -19.04 14.14
CA ALA A 205 -28.49 -18.48 14.59
C ALA A 205 -28.33 -17.16 15.38
N SER A 206 -27.20 -16.94 16.02
CA SER A 206 -26.90 -15.76 16.82
C SER A 206 -26.43 -14.58 15.96
N ILE A 207 -25.69 -14.84 14.85
CA ILE A 207 -25.10 -13.82 14.00
C ILE A 207 -25.96 -13.54 12.77
N GLY A 208 -26.53 -14.60 12.16
CA GLY A 208 -27.26 -14.52 10.89
C GLY A 208 -26.33 -14.53 9.67
N TYR A 209 -26.94 -14.50 8.48
CA TYR A 209 -26.24 -14.46 7.19
C TYR A 209 -26.21 -13.02 6.65
N THR A 210 -25.01 -12.49 6.39
CA THR A 210 -24.87 -11.18 5.73
C THR A 210 -25.06 -11.35 4.22
N VAL A 211 -26.16 -10.82 3.69
CA VAL A 211 -26.52 -10.86 2.27
C VAL A 211 -25.68 -9.88 1.46
N ILE A 212 -25.55 -8.65 1.96
CA ILE A 212 -24.80 -7.55 1.33
C ILE A 212 -24.46 -6.49 2.38
N ASN A 213 -23.37 -5.76 2.16
CA ASN A 213 -23.09 -4.52 2.88
C ASN A 213 -23.42 -3.33 1.96
N LEU A 214 -24.26 -2.42 2.41
CA LEU A 214 -24.68 -1.22 1.69
C LEU A 214 -24.07 0.02 2.34
N ARG A 215 -23.63 0.98 1.53
CA ARG A 215 -23.29 2.31 2.04
C ARG A 215 -24.56 3.02 2.53
N GLU A 216 -24.41 4.00 3.40
CA GLU A 216 -25.54 4.73 3.98
C GLU A 216 -26.51 5.30 2.92
N ASN A 217 -25.96 5.91 1.87
CA ASN A 217 -26.75 6.44 0.76
C ASN A 217 -27.51 5.35 -0.02
N GLU A 218 -26.91 4.17 -0.21
CA GLU A 218 -27.53 3.01 -0.84
C GLU A 218 -28.63 2.43 0.06
N PHE A 219 -28.30 2.22 1.35
CA PHE A 219 -29.22 1.67 2.34
C PHE A 219 -30.48 2.51 2.49
N THR A 220 -30.35 3.83 2.57
CA THR A 220 -31.48 4.77 2.70
C THR A 220 -32.50 4.59 1.58
N THR A 221 -32.07 4.25 0.35
CA THR A 221 -32.98 4.06 -0.81
C THR A 221 -33.84 2.80 -0.72
N VAL A 222 -33.49 1.82 0.13
CA VAL A 222 -34.17 0.53 0.26
C VAL A 222 -34.60 0.20 1.68
N GLN A 223 -34.21 1.00 2.66
CA GLN A 223 -34.45 0.75 4.09
C GLN A 223 -35.89 0.43 4.41
N GLN A 224 -36.83 1.27 3.94
CA GLN A 224 -38.27 1.08 4.21
C GLN A 224 -38.78 -0.26 3.65
N GLN A 225 -38.33 -0.65 2.47
CA GLN A 225 -38.71 -1.92 1.84
C GLN A 225 -38.10 -3.12 2.56
N LEU A 226 -36.82 -3.04 2.93
CA LEU A 226 -36.13 -4.09 3.67
C LEU A 226 -36.74 -4.30 5.06
N ALA A 227 -37.15 -3.23 5.75
CA ALA A 227 -37.79 -3.29 7.07
C ALA A 227 -39.12 -4.06 7.07
N THR A 228 -39.79 -4.24 5.90
CA THR A 228 -41.00 -5.04 5.80
C THR A 228 -40.76 -6.54 5.75
N ILE A 229 -39.52 -6.98 5.70
CA ILE A 229 -39.14 -8.41 5.67
C ILE A 229 -38.80 -8.88 7.09
N PRO A 230 -39.62 -9.77 7.68
CA PRO A 230 -39.33 -10.30 8.99
C PRO A 230 -37.98 -11.06 9.03
N GLY A 231 -37.26 -10.92 10.14
CA GLY A 231 -35.98 -11.63 10.32
C GLY A 231 -34.77 -10.96 9.71
N LEU A 232 -34.90 -9.76 9.11
CA LEU A 232 -33.78 -8.94 8.74
C LEU A 232 -33.34 -8.04 9.91
N SER A 233 -32.03 -7.76 9.96
CA SER A 233 -31.41 -6.75 10.82
C SER A 233 -30.34 -5.99 10.04
N PHE A 234 -30.03 -4.76 10.48
CA PHE A 234 -29.19 -3.83 9.75
C PHE A 234 -28.10 -3.23 10.66
N PRO A 235 -27.21 -4.05 11.25
CA PRO A 235 -26.13 -3.49 12.04
C PRO A 235 -25.24 -2.60 11.17
N SER A 236 -24.86 -1.45 11.72
CA SER A 236 -23.99 -0.50 11.07
C SER A 236 -22.58 -0.55 11.63
N GLN A 237 -21.60 -0.26 10.80
CA GLN A 237 -20.20 -0.08 11.15
C GLN A 237 -19.58 1.00 10.30
N VAL A 238 -18.60 1.72 10.84
CA VAL A 238 -17.80 2.65 10.06
C VAL A 238 -16.64 1.87 9.43
N ARG A 239 -16.45 2.06 8.12
CA ARG A 239 -15.34 1.46 7.36
C ARG A 239 -14.64 2.53 6.54
N SER A 240 -13.33 2.45 6.43
CA SER A 240 -12.58 3.25 5.45
C SER A 240 -12.79 2.69 4.06
N LEU A 241 -13.45 3.47 3.19
CA LEU A 241 -13.83 3.04 1.84
C LEU A 241 -13.45 4.10 0.81
N GLY A 242 -13.09 3.65 -0.39
CA GLY A 242 -12.87 4.51 -1.56
C GLY A 242 -14.16 5.17 -2.06
N PRO A 243 -14.09 6.09 -3.04
CA PRO A 243 -15.27 6.80 -3.59
C PRO A 243 -16.35 5.85 -4.14
N THR A 244 -15.95 4.78 -4.82
CA THR A 244 -16.82 3.72 -5.34
C THR A 244 -16.40 2.35 -4.77
N LYS A 245 -17.24 1.31 -4.98
CA LYS A 245 -16.99 -0.05 -4.48
C LYS A 245 -15.67 -0.65 -4.99
N ASP A 246 -15.36 -0.41 -6.26
CA ASP A 246 -14.20 -1.00 -6.94
C ASP A 246 -13.13 0.04 -7.30
N PHE A 247 -13.21 1.25 -6.69
CA PHE A 247 -12.28 2.35 -6.95
C PHE A 247 -10.82 1.91 -6.80
N ALA A 248 -10.05 2.07 -7.85
CA ALA A 248 -8.62 1.74 -7.93
C ALA A 248 -8.25 0.37 -7.32
N ARG A 249 -9.17 -0.61 -7.37
CA ARG A 249 -9.07 -1.89 -6.65
C ARG A 249 -7.74 -2.59 -6.85
N THR A 250 -7.26 -2.63 -8.10
CA THR A 250 -5.99 -3.26 -8.48
C THR A 250 -4.79 -2.64 -7.78
N VAL A 251 -4.83 -1.33 -7.54
CA VAL A 251 -3.77 -0.58 -6.86
C VAL A 251 -3.96 -0.62 -5.35
N LEU A 252 -5.17 -0.31 -4.85
CA LEU A 252 -5.42 -0.20 -3.40
C LEU A 252 -5.16 -1.51 -2.69
N SER A 253 -5.57 -2.66 -3.26
CA SER A 253 -5.30 -3.98 -2.67
C SER A 253 -3.82 -4.28 -2.44
N GLN A 254 -2.92 -3.62 -3.15
CA GLN A 254 -1.47 -3.80 -3.02
C GLN A 254 -0.81 -2.69 -2.21
N VAL A 255 -1.27 -1.44 -2.37
CA VAL A 255 -0.62 -0.27 -1.76
C VAL A 255 -1.04 -0.05 -0.30
N GLU A 256 -2.25 -0.47 0.10
CA GLU A 256 -2.76 -0.26 1.47
C GLU A 256 -1.80 -0.77 2.55
N PRO A 257 -1.28 -2.01 2.51
CA PRO A 257 -0.36 -2.48 3.55
C PRO A 257 0.94 -1.65 3.64
N VAL A 258 1.44 -1.20 2.50
CA VAL A 258 2.65 -0.34 2.43
C VAL A 258 2.34 1.05 2.95
N ALA A 259 1.18 1.60 2.61
CA ALA A 259 0.73 2.90 3.08
C ALA A 259 0.47 2.90 4.59
N GLU A 260 -0.12 1.83 5.13
CA GLU A 260 -0.29 1.65 6.58
C GLU A 260 1.06 1.66 7.29
N GLN A 261 2.03 0.92 6.80
CA GLN A 261 3.38 0.90 7.36
C GLN A 261 4.06 2.28 7.29
N LEU A 262 3.98 2.98 6.17
CA LEU A 262 4.57 4.32 5.97
C LEU A 262 3.86 5.40 6.78
N GLY A 263 2.54 5.25 6.94
CA GLY A 263 1.67 6.16 7.67
C GLY A 263 1.48 5.79 9.14
N ALA A 264 2.13 4.74 9.65
CA ALA A 264 1.94 4.30 11.01
C ALA A 264 2.31 5.38 12.03
N GLY A 265 1.40 5.67 12.94
CA GLY A 265 1.69 6.48 14.12
C GLY A 265 2.53 5.70 15.13
N LYS A 266 3.00 6.41 16.14
CA LYS A 266 3.64 5.78 17.30
C LYS A 266 2.68 5.82 18.47
N ALA A 267 2.36 4.66 19.02
CA ALA A 267 1.55 4.57 20.24
C ALA A 267 2.17 5.41 21.36
N GLY A 268 1.32 6.05 22.13
CA GLY A 268 1.66 6.67 23.40
C GLY A 268 1.57 5.66 24.53
N TRP A 269 2.03 6.05 25.70
CA TRP A 269 1.92 5.24 26.90
C TRP A 269 1.73 6.12 28.13
N ARG A 270 1.14 5.53 29.18
CA ARG A 270 1.02 6.12 30.50
C ARG A 270 1.44 5.09 31.53
N ILE A 271 2.17 5.53 32.55
CA ILE A 271 2.38 4.76 33.75
C ILE A 271 1.43 5.32 34.79
N VAL A 272 0.59 4.44 35.33
CA VAL A 272 -0.51 4.82 36.21
C VAL A 272 -0.45 4.02 37.50
N SER A 273 -0.93 4.62 38.61
CA SER A 273 -1.33 3.83 39.77
C SER A 273 -2.74 3.31 39.55
N VAL A 274 -2.98 2.05 39.90
CA VAL A 274 -4.27 1.39 39.78
C VAL A 274 -4.69 0.82 41.15
N ASP A 275 -5.99 0.79 41.43
CA ASP A 275 -6.54 0.18 42.64
C ASP A 275 -6.67 -1.35 42.52
N SER A 276 -7.17 -2.01 43.56
CA SER A 276 -7.35 -3.47 43.60
C SER A 276 -8.33 -4.02 42.57
N THR A 277 -9.11 -3.17 41.89
CA THR A 277 -10.01 -3.54 40.79
C THR A 277 -9.36 -3.33 39.41
N GLY A 278 -8.14 -2.76 39.36
CA GLY A 278 -7.45 -2.38 38.14
C GLY A 278 -7.88 -1.04 37.55
N ALA A 279 -8.72 -0.28 38.27
CA ALA A 279 -9.13 1.06 37.85
C ALA A 279 -7.99 2.07 38.08
N GLU A 280 -7.80 2.98 37.11
CA GLU A 280 -6.78 4.02 37.19
C GLU A 280 -7.12 5.02 38.31
N VAL A 281 -6.16 5.27 39.19
CA VAL A 281 -6.26 6.24 40.27
C VAL A 281 -5.53 7.53 39.89
N LYS A 282 -4.31 7.41 39.37
CA LYS A 282 -3.47 8.56 38.99
C LYS A 282 -2.51 8.23 37.86
N THR A 283 -2.36 9.16 36.95
CA THR A 283 -1.27 9.12 35.95
C THR A 283 -0.01 9.68 36.60
N LEU A 284 1.06 8.89 36.62
CA LEU A 284 2.36 9.26 37.17
C LEU A 284 3.28 9.89 36.14
N THR A 285 3.25 9.36 34.94
CA THR A 285 3.93 9.92 33.76
C THR A 285 3.26 9.44 32.49
N GLU A 286 3.40 10.19 31.42
CA GLU A 286 2.83 9.84 30.13
C GLU A 286 3.67 10.35 28.96
N LYS A 287 3.51 9.68 27.84
CA LYS A 287 3.97 10.12 26.53
C LYS A 287 2.82 10.04 25.56
N ALA A 288 2.40 11.18 25.04
CA ALA A 288 1.32 11.24 24.08
C ALA A 288 1.64 10.44 22.80
N PRO A 289 0.64 9.78 22.18
CA PRO A 289 0.83 9.14 20.90
C PRO A 289 1.23 10.18 19.83
N THR A 290 2.00 9.74 18.86
CA THR A 290 2.31 10.55 17.68
C THR A 290 1.41 10.06 16.55
N ALA A 291 0.52 10.93 16.05
CA ALA A 291 -0.37 10.61 14.94
C ALA A 291 0.40 10.12 13.70
N GLY A 292 -0.21 9.25 12.96
CA GLY A 292 0.33 8.72 11.71
C GLY A 292 0.52 9.80 10.64
N ALA A 293 1.47 9.56 9.75
CA ALA A 293 1.80 10.49 8.68
C ALA A 293 0.84 10.36 7.50
N LYS A 294 0.65 11.45 6.76
CA LYS A 294 -0.07 11.43 5.49
C LYS A 294 0.76 10.71 4.43
N VAL A 295 0.18 9.71 3.76
CA VAL A 295 0.75 9.03 2.60
C VAL A 295 0.06 9.54 1.33
N ILE A 296 0.85 10.08 0.40
CA ILE A 296 0.34 10.69 -0.83
C ILE A 296 0.59 9.73 -1.99
N LEU A 297 -0.47 9.23 -2.60
CA LEU A 297 -0.38 8.52 -3.87
C LEU A 297 -0.32 9.50 -5.03
N THR A 298 0.30 9.08 -6.12
CA THR A 298 0.34 9.84 -7.37
C THR A 298 -0.96 9.71 -8.17
N LEU A 299 -1.85 8.78 -7.80
CA LEU A 299 -3.18 8.66 -8.39
C LEU A 299 -3.93 9.99 -8.30
N ASP A 300 -4.67 10.31 -9.36
CA ASP A 300 -5.67 11.37 -9.39
C ASP A 300 -7.07 10.75 -9.33
N ILE A 301 -7.83 11.03 -8.27
CA ILE A 301 -9.17 10.46 -8.08
C ILE A 301 -10.06 10.72 -9.30
N GLY A 302 -10.04 11.95 -9.84
CA GLY A 302 -10.89 12.29 -10.98
C GLY A 302 -10.48 11.55 -12.26
N MET A 303 -9.18 11.36 -12.50
CA MET A 303 -8.70 10.57 -13.65
C MET A 303 -9.01 9.08 -13.47
N GLN A 304 -8.86 8.55 -12.26
CA GLN A 304 -9.19 7.17 -11.96
C GLN A 304 -10.69 6.89 -12.18
N GLU A 305 -11.56 7.74 -11.65
CA GLU A 305 -13.01 7.64 -11.84
C GLU A 305 -13.41 7.77 -13.33
N ALA A 306 -12.78 8.69 -14.06
CA ALA A 306 -13.00 8.86 -15.49
C ALA A 306 -12.59 7.61 -16.28
N ALA A 307 -11.45 7.00 -15.94
CA ALA A 307 -10.98 5.78 -16.57
C ALA A 307 -11.90 4.57 -16.28
N GLU A 308 -12.31 4.38 -15.02
CA GLU A 308 -13.25 3.33 -14.63
C GLU A 308 -14.61 3.51 -15.34
N LYS A 309 -15.11 4.73 -15.39
CA LYS A 309 -16.35 5.05 -16.09
C LYS A 309 -16.27 4.77 -17.59
N ALA A 310 -15.17 5.13 -18.24
CA ALA A 310 -14.97 4.87 -19.66
C ALA A 310 -14.94 3.36 -19.99
N LEU A 311 -14.46 2.53 -19.04
CA LEU A 311 -14.41 1.08 -19.19
C LEU A 311 -15.73 0.38 -18.83
N SER A 312 -16.65 1.05 -18.13
CA SER A 312 -17.83 0.42 -17.50
C SER A 312 -18.80 -0.24 -18.46
N ALA A 313 -18.89 0.25 -19.70
CA ALA A 313 -19.76 -0.31 -20.74
C ALA A 313 -19.12 -1.47 -21.53
N VAL A 314 -17.81 -1.70 -21.36
CA VAL A 314 -17.08 -2.76 -22.07
C VAL A 314 -17.31 -4.08 -21.34
N LYS A 315 -17.74 -5.10 -22.07
CA LYS A 315 -18.05 -6.42 -21.50
C LYS A 315 -16.83 -7.32 -21.39
N GLU A 316 -15.94 -7.26 -22.37
CA GLU A 316 -14.68 -8.00 -22.41
C GLU A 316 -13.71 -7.43 -21.38
N PRO A 317 -12.71 -8.21 -20.95
CA PRO A 317 -11.67 -7.68 -20.05
C PRO A 317 -10.98 -6.46 -20.66
N ALA A 318 -11.05 -5.32 -19.97
CA ALA A 318 -10.54 -4.06 -20.47
C ALA A 318 -9.78 -3.28 -19.38
N THR A 319 -8.73 -2.58 -19.82
CA THR A 319 -7.85 -1.80 -18.94
C THR A 319 -7.57 -0.42 -19.52
N LEU A 320 -7.31 0.54 -18.63
CA LEU A 320 -6.78 1.85 -18.97
C LEU A 320 -5.73 2.24 -17.94
N VAL A 321 -4.51 2.56 -18.39
CA VAL A 321 -3.42 3.06 -17.56
C VAL A 321 -3.05 4.45 -18.03
N ALA A 322 -2.89 5.40 -17.09
CA ALA A 322 -2.44 6.75 -17.35
C ALA A 322 -1.20 7.09 -16.52
N ILE A 323 -0.18 7.68 -17.15
CA ILE A 323 1.09 8.08 -16.56
C ILE A 323 1.37 9.54 -16.94
N GLN A 324 1.92 10.32 -16.03
CA GLN A 324 2.40 11.67 -16.31
C GLN A 324 3.79 11.62 -16.94
N PRO A 325 3.96 11.99 -18.22
CA PRO A 325 5.24 11.89 -18.91
C PRO A 325 6.38 12.68 -18.27
N SER A 326 6.08 13.88 -17.74
CA SER A 326 7.11 14.76 -17.16
C SER A 326 7.70 14.28 -15.83
N THR A 327 6.96 13.45 -15.06
CA THR A 327 7.34 13.05 -13.70
C THR A 327 7.43 11.53 -13.49
N GLY A 328 6.77 10.73 -14.32
CA GLY A 328 6.56 9.30 -14.11
C GLY A 328 5.44 8.97 -13.13
N GLU A 329 4.72 9.96 -12.59
CA GLU A 329 3.60 9.70 -11.69
C GLU A 329 2.51 8.86 -12.37
N ILE A 330 2.14 7.73 -11.76
CA ILE A 330 1.02 6.89 -12.19
C ILE A 330 -0.26 7.59 -11.76
N LEU A 331 -1.05 8.06 -12.74
CA LEU A 331 -2.23 8.89 -12.52
C LEU A 331 -3.51 8.07 -12.36
N ALA A 332 -3.62 6.97 -13.09
CA ALA A 332 -4.74 6.05 -13.03
C ALA A 332 -4.32 4.64 -13.48
N VAL A 333 -4.91 3.63 -12.84
CA VAL A 333 -4.85 2.21 -13.24
C VAL A 333 -6.25 1.64 -13.10
N ALA A 334 -6.98 1.59 -14.18
CA ALA A 334 -8.37 1.15 -14.18
C ALA A 334 -8.54 -0.19 -14.91
N GLN A 335 -9.42 -1.02 -14.37
CA GLN A 335 -9.89 -2.28 -14.95
C GLN A 335 -11.41 -2.36 -14.81
N ASN A 336 -12.09 -2.96 -15.80
CA ASN A 336 -13.49 -3.31 -15.62
C ASN A 336 -13.67 -4.62 -14.83
N ALA A 337 -14.89 -4.99 -14.52
CA ALA A 337 -15.20 -6.18 -13.73
C ALA A 337 -14.66 -7.48 -14.35
N ALA A 338 -14.71 -7.61 -15.68
CA ALA A 338 -14.20 -8.77 -16.40
C ALA A 338 -12.67 -8.88 -16.30
N ALA A 339 -11.97 -7.76 -16.37
CA ALA A 339 -10.51 -7.70 -16.16
C ALA A 339 -10.13 -7.99 -14.69
N ASN A 340 -10.88 -7.45 -13.74
CA ASN A 340 -10.67 -7.69 -12.30
C ASN A 340 -10.81 -9.19 -11.94
N ALA A 341 -11.67 -9.94 -12.65
CA ALA A 341 -11.81 -11.38 -12.47
C ALA A 341 -10.54 -12.17 -12.91
N GLN A 342 -9.69 -11.57 -13.75
CA GLN A 342 -8.42 -12.16 -14.21
C GLN A 342 -7.20 -11.69 -13.39
N GLY A 343 -7.41 -10.92 -12.32
CA GLY A 343 -6.36 -10.35 -11.48
C GLY A 343 -5.90 -8.98 -11.97
N SER A 344 -4.64 -8.61 -11.67
CA SER A 344 -4.09 -7.27 -11.97
C SER A 344 -3.55 -7.17 -13.40
N ILE A 345 -4.40 -7.46 -14.41
CA ILE A 345 -3.94 -7.53 -15.80
C ILE A 345 -3.45 -6.18 -16.34
N ALA A 346 -3.91 -5.07 -15.82
CA ALA A 346 -3.41 -3.74 -16.17
C ALA A 346 -1.93 -3.55 -15.84
N LEU A 347 -1.44 -4.22 -14.81
CA LEU A 347 -0.06 -4.12 -14.31
C LEU A 347 0.82 -5.30 -14.73
N THR A 348 0.26 -6.50 -14.83
CA THR A 348 1.04 -7.74 -15.01
C THR A 348 0.58 -8.62 -16.17
N GLY A 349 -0.57 -8.36 -16.78
CA GLY A 349 -1.06 -9.11 -17.93
C GLY A 349 -0.20 -8.87 -19.17
N ARG A 350 0.27 -9.93 -19.79
CA ARG A 350 1.16 -9.87 -20.97
C ARG A 350 0.39 -10.26 -22.22
N TYR A 351 0.39 -9.37 -23.20
CA TYR A 351 -0.35 -9.52 -24.45
C TYR A 351 0.51 -9.13 -25.64
N PRO A 352 0.31 -9.75 -26.81
CA PRO A 352 0.91 -9.26 -28.05
C PRO A 352 0.55 -7.78 -28.29
N PRO A 353 1.53 -6.92 -28.61
CA PRO A 353 1.28 -5.49 -28.78
C PRO A 353 0.56 -5.14 -30.09
N GLY A 354 0.66 -5.97 -31.10
CA GLY A 354 0.24 -5.61 -32.44
C GLY A 354 0.87 -4.30 -32.91
N SER A 355 0.15 -3.57 -33.70
CA SER A 355 0.68 -2.35 -34.34
C SER A 355 1.10 -1.21 -33.41
N ILE A 356 0.84 -1.26 -32.09
CA ILE A 356 1.43 -0.26 -31.18
C ILE A 356 2.95 -0.43 -31.12
N PHE A 357 3.47 -1.63 -31.38
CA PHE A 357 4.91 -1.91 -31.42
C PHE A 357 5.65 -1.18 -32.56
N LYS A 358 4.93 -0.71 -33.58
CA LYS A 358 5.53 0.14 -34.64
C LYS A 358 6.15 1.44 -34.11
N ILE A 359 5.83 1.86 -32.87
CA ILE A 359 6.56 2.92 -32.17
C ILE A 359 8.02 2.53 -31.95
N VAL A 360 8.26 1.29 -31.52
CA VAL A 360 9.61 0.75 -31.32
C VAL A 360 10.30 0.56 -32.67
N THR A 361 9.63 -0.05 -33.64
CA THR A 361 10.20 -0.32 -34.97
C THR A 361 10.54 0.95 -35.73
N ALA A 362 9.67 1.98 -35.65
CA ALA A 362 9.95 3.27 -36.26
C ALA A 362 11.17 3.96 -35.63
N THR A 363 11.29 3.84 -34.28
CA THR A 363 12.47 4.34 -33.57
C THR A 363 13.73 3.64 -34.04
N ALA A 364 13.73 2.30 -34.03
CA ALA A 364 14.87 1.51 -34.52
C ALA A 364 15.26 1.86 -35.97
N ALA A 365 14.26 1.96 -36.85
CA ALA A 365 14.52 2.33 -38.26
C ALA A 365 15.16 3.72 -38.39
N ILE A 366 14.76 4.70 -37.58
CA ILE A 366 15.35 6.04 -37.57
C ILE A 366 16.77 6.01 -36.98
N ASP A 367 16.98 5.34 -35.86
CA ASP A 367 18.27 5.28 -35.16
C ASP A 367 19.31 4.53 -35.99
N HIS A 368 18.91 3.49 -36.73
CA HIS A 368 19.75 2.76 -37.69
C HIS A 368 19.82 3.43 -39.06
N LYS A 369 19.23 4.63 -39.24
CA LYS A 369 19.27 5.44 -40.46
C LYS A 369 18.67 4.74 -41.70
N LEU A 370 17.75 3.82 -41.50
CA LEU A 370 17.04 3.15 -42.59
C LEU A 370 15.97 4.05 -43.22
N ALA A 371 15.27 4.83 -42.40
CA ALA A 371 14.21 5.71 -42.83
C ALA A 371 14.03 6.91 -41.91
N THR A 372 13.43 7.98 -42.40
CA THR A 372 12.93 9.14 -41.66
C THR A 372 11.43 9.26 -41.89
N PRO A 373 10.69 10.07 -41.16
CA PRO A 373 9.25 10.26 -41.41
C PRO A 373 8.88 10.67 -42.82
N THR A 374 9.82 11.32 -43.54
CA THR A 374 9.62 11.80 -44.90
C THR A 374 10.19 10.84 -45.96
N THR A 375 10.93 9.82 -45.58
CA THR A 375 11.44 8.80 -46.52
C THR A 375 10.27 8.08 -47.16
N VAL A 376 10.29 8.00 -48.49
CA VAL A 376 9.30 7.24 -49.26
C VAL A 376 9.59 5.75 -49.09
N VAL A 377 8.58 5.00 -48.65
CA VAL A 377 8.64 3.57 -48.36
C VAL A 377 7.48 2.85 -49.08
N PRO A 378 7.65 1.62 -49.53
CA PRO A 378 6.56 0.87 -50.14
C PRO A 378 5.55 0.38 -49.07
N CYS A 379 4.27 0.44 -49.39
CA CYS A 379 3.18 -0.12 -48.63
C CYS A 379 2.26 -0.94 -49.54
N PRO A 380 2.74 -2.07 -50.09
CA PRO A 380 1.91 -2.97 -50.87
C PRO A 380 0.89 -3.69 -49.98
N GLY A 381 -0.21 -4.17 -50.58
CA GLY A 381 -1.23 -4.95 -49.87
C GLY A 381 -0.70 -6.24 -49.24
N GLU A 382 0.29 -6.85 -49.92
CA GLU A 382 0.99 -8.05 -49.49
C GLU A 382 2.50 -7.93 -49.75
N TRP A 383 3.29 -8.53 -48.89
CA TRP A 383 4.75 -8.69 -49.04
C TRP A 383 5.18 -10.04 -48.46
N THR A 384 6.02 -10.78 -49.18
CA THR A 384 6.47 -12.10 -48.76
C THR A 384 7.95 -12.10 -48.39
N ILE A 385 8.29 -12.66 -47.23
CA ILE A 385 9.65 -12.89 -46.76
C ILE A 385 9.87 -14.39 -46.51
N ASN A 386 10.83 -15.01 -47.21
CA ASN A 386 11.16 -16.45 -47.09
C ASN A 386 9.91 -17.36 -47.10
N SER A 387 8.99 -17.14 -48.04
CA SER A 387 7.70 -17.84 -48.18
C SER A 387 6.64 -17.52 -47.09
N ARG A 388 6.92 -16.57 -46.19
CA ARG A 388 5.94 -16.08 -45.20
C ARG A 388 5.28 -14.82 -45.75
N PRO A 389 3.96 -14.85 -46.05
CA PRO A 389 3.23 -13.66 -46.49
C PRO A 389 2.90 -12.77 -45.26
N VAL A 390 3.04 -11.46 -45.45
CA VAL A 390 2.60 -10.39 -44.56
C VAL A 390 1.56 -9.56 -45.28
N HIS A 391 0.42 -9.33 -44.68
CA HIS A 391 -0.70 -8.59 -45.27
C HIS A 391 -1.04 -7.32 -44.48
N ASN A 392 -1.52 -6.32 -45.20
CA ASN A 392 -2.28 -5.23 -44.57
C ASN A 392 -3.75 -5.64 -44.45
N GLU A 393 -4.51 -4.98 -43.55
CA GLU A 393 -5.93 -5.24 -43.33
C GLU A 393 -6.81 -4.69 -44.48
N GLY A 394 -6.69 -5.27 -45.69
CA GLY A 394 -7.52 -4.96 -46.86
C GLY A 394 -7.21 -3.64 -47.55
N PHE A 395 -5.99 -3.12 -47.44
CA PHE A 395 -5.57 -1.89 -48.13
C PHE A 395 -4.13 -1.97 -48.66
N GLU A 396 -3.85 -1.12 -49.63
CA GLU A 396 -2.52 -0.79 -50.12
C GLU A 396 -2.40 0.73 -50.36
N LEU A 397 -1.19 1.28 -50.24
CA LEU A 397 -0.97 2.71 -50.43
C LEU A 397 0.05 3.02 -51.54
N GLY A 398 0.71 1.98 -52.08
CA GLY A 398 1.86 2.18 -52.97
C GLY A 398 3.06 2.79 -52.21
N ASP A 399 3.78 3.64 -52.89
CA ASP A 399 4.94 4.35 -52.35
C ASP A 399 4.51 5.63 -51.63
N VAL A 400 4.71 5.68 -50.32
CA VAL A 400 4.26 6.78 -49.44
C VAL A 400 5.34 7.18 -48.44
N PRO A 401 5.32 8.41 -47.92
CA PRO A 401 6.20 8.76 -46.81
C PRO A 401 5.95 7.82 -45.58
N MET A 402 7.02 7.41 -44.90
CA MET A 402 6.93 6.52 -43.70
C MET A 402 5.94 7.05 -42.68
N ARG A 403 5.78 8.36 -42.53
CA ARG A 403 4.77 9.01 -41.68
C ARG A 403 3.35 8.55 -42.05
N LEU A 404 3.02 8.46 -43.33
CA LEU A 404 1.69 8.02 -43.76
C LEU A 404 1.52 6.51 -43.62
N ALA A 405 2.55 5.71 -43.92
CA ALA A 405 2.55 4.27 -43.67
C ALA A 405 2.34 3.97 -42.17
N PHE A 406 2.97 4.73 -41.28
CA PHE A 406 2.76 4.66 -39.81
C PHE A 406 1.35 5.06 -39.42
N ALA A 407 0.82 6.17 -39.94
CA ALA A 407 -0.50 6.70 -39.64
C ALA A 407 -1.62 5.73 -40.04
N LYS A 408 -1.48 5.06 -41.20
CA LYS A 408 -2.40 4.04 -41.71
C LYS A 408 -2.10 2.65 -41.17
N SER A 409 -1.01 2.50 -40.39
CA SER A 409 -0.64 1.24 -39.73
C SER A 409 -0.21 0.13 -40.72
N CYS A 410 0.50 0.47 -41.79
CA CYS A 410 0.94 -0.46 -42.82
C CYS A 410 1.85 -1.57 -42.26
N ASN A 411 1.40 -2.85 -42.24
CA ASN A 411 2.16 -3.99 -41.75
C ASN A 411 3.36 -4.30 -42.67
N THR A 412 3.10 -4.31 -43.98
CA THR A 412 4.11 -4.66 -44.99
C THR A 412 5.31 -3.72 -44.97
N THR A 413 5.10 -2.41 -44.77
CA THR A 413 6.20 -1.43 -44.62
C THR A 413 7.05 -1.74 -43.38
N PHE A 414 6.42 -1.96 -42.23
CA PHE A 414 7.14 -2.13 -40.96
C PHE A 414 7.81 -3.50 -40.85
N ALA A 415 7.26 -4.53 -41.49
CA ALA A 415 7.94 -5.82 -41.68
C ALA A 415 9.22 -5.68 -42.55
N GLN A 416 9.13 -4.92 -43.65
CA GLN A 416 10.29 -4.67 -44.53
C GLN A 416 11.37 -3.85 -43.82
N LEU A 417 11.02 -2.82 -43.08
CA LEU A 417 11.99 -2.02 -42.32
C LEU A 417 12.65 -2.87 -41.24
N ALA A 418 11.87 -3.65 -40.49
CA ALA A 418 12.39 -4.52 -39.43
C ALA A 418 13.34 -5.58 -39.99
N SER A 419 13.03 -6.21 -41.14
CA SER A 419 13.86 -7.24 -41.74
C SER A 419 15.28 -6.76 -42.12
N GLN A 420 15.51 -5.45 -42.17
CA GLN A 420 16.80 -4.82 -42.47
C GLN A 420 17.58 -4.43 -41.21
N LEU A 421 16.99 -4.57 -40.02
CA LEU A 421 17.62 -4.26 -38.73
C LEU A 421 18.54 -5.41 -38.28
N PRO A 422 19.51 -5.14 -37.40
CA PRO A 422 20.15 -6.18 -36.58
C PRO A 422 19.11 -6.98 -35.78
N LYS A 423 19.39 -8.25 -35.50
CA LYS A 423 18.46 -9.17 -34.82
C LYS A 423 18.05 -8.73 -33.41
N ASP A 424 18.91 -8.00 -32.73
CA ASP A 424 18.75 -7.47 -31.38
C ASP A 424 18.16 -6.05 -31.34
N ALA A 425 18.10 -5.36 -32.46
CA ALA A 425 17.74 -3.95 -32.53
C ALA A 425 16.35 -3.64 -31.97
N LEU A 426 15.34 -4.51 -32.17
CA LEU A 426 13.99 -4.31 -31.62
C LEU A 426 13.96 -4.53 -30.11
N SER A 427 14.68 -5.54 -29.60
CA SER A 427 14.82 -5.81 -28.18
C SER A 427 15.51 -4.64 -27.46
N GLU A 428 16.66 -4.18 -27.95
CA GLU A 428 17.39 -3.04 -27.42
C GLU A 428 16.59 -1.74 -27.46
N THR A 429 15.89 -1.51 -28.60
CA THR A 429 15.05 -0.32 -28.74
C THR A 429 13.85 -0.37 -27.78
N ALA A 430 13.26 -1.55 -27.53
CA ALA A 430 12.15 -1.71 -26.60
C ALA A 430 12.55 -1.33 -25.15
N GLU A 431 13.79 -1.60 -24.74
CA GLU A 431 14.32 -1.19 -23.44
C GLU A 431 14.37 0.34 -23.27
N GLN A 432 14.56 1.11 -24.36
CA GLN A 432 14.47 2.59 -24.31
C GLN A 432 13.10 3.07 -23.87
N TYR A 433 12.08 2.23 -24.00
CA TYR A 433 10.68 2.48 -23.61
C TYR A 433 10.28 1.79 -22.31
N GLY A 434 11.21 1.13 -21.62
CA GLY A 434 10.98 0.42 -20.39
C GLY A 434 10.39 -0.99 -20.57
N ILE A 435 10.24 -1.48 -21.82
CA ILE A 435 9.77 -2.84 -22.08
C ILE A 435 10.95 -3.81 -21.87
N GLY A 436 10.74 -4.86 -21.05
CA GLY A 436 11.80 -5.80 -20.71
C GLY A 436 12.69 -5.37 -19.54
N LEU A 437 12.44 -4.21 -18.93
CA LEU A 437 13.10 -3.75 -17.71
C LEU A 437 12.26 -4.13 -16.48
N ASP A 438 12.92 -4.51 -15.39
CA ASP A 438 12.26 -4.85 -14.12
C ASP A 438 12.27 -3.66 -13.16
N PHE A 439 11.07 -3.15 -12.84
CA PHE A 439 10.88 -2.05 -11.90
C PHE A 439 10.43 -2.57 -10.54
N VAL A 440 11.04 -2.05 -9.47
CA VAL A 440 10.54 -2.18 -8.10
C VAL A 440 9.88 -0.86 -7.72
N ILE A 441 8.56 -0.82 -7.84
CA ILE A 441 7.73 0.36 -7.52
C ILE A 441 7.09 0.12 -6.15
N PRO A 442 7.42 0.92 -5.11
CA PRO A 442 6.80 0.75 -3.80
C PRO A 442 5.26 0.78 -3.89
N GLY A 443 4.63 -0.26 -3.35
CA GLY A 443 3.18 -0.38 -3.27
C GLY A 443 2.49 -1.08 -4.43
N ILE A 444 3.16 -1.40 -5.53
CA ILE A 444 2.58 -2.21 -6.62
C ILE A 444 3.61 -3.15 -7.25
N THR A 445 3.12 -4.29 -7.75
CA THR A 445 3.86 -5.22 -8.58
C THR A 445 3.53 -4.96 -10.04
N THR A 446 4.54 -4.80 -10.87
CA THR A 446 4.39 -4.56 -12.31
C THR A 446 5.25 -5.55 -13.10
N LEU A 447 4.80 -5.85 -14.33
CA LEU A 447 5.62 -6.48 -15.37
C LEU A 447 5.63 -5.55 -16.57
N THR A 448 6.69 -5.64 -17.38
CA THR A 448 6.84 -4.78 -18.58
C THR A 448 6.75 -5.56 -19.90
N GLY A 449 6.70 -6.89 -19.80
CA GLY A 449 6.69 -7.75 -20.96
C GLY A 449 8.08 -8.25 -21.34
N LYS A 450 8.23 -8.72 -22.59
CA LYS A 450 9.48 -9.25 -23.11
C LYS A 450 9.48 -9.15 -24.63
N ILE A 451 10.58 -8.66 -25.19
CA ILE A 451 10.87 -8.64 -26.61
C ILE A 451 12.11 -9.54 -26.82
N PRO A 452 11.95 -10.75 -27.33
CA PRO A 452 13.08 -11.64 -27.59
C PRO A 452 14.00 -11.10 -28.69
N VAL A 453 15.29 -11.43 -28.65
CA VAL A 453 16.16 -11.26 -29.79
C VAL A 453 15.68 -12.21 -30.89
N ALA A 454 15.52 -11.72 -32.11
CA ALA A 454 14.97 -12.51 -33.21
C ALA A 454 15.92 -13.65 -33.65
N ASP A 455 15.42 -14.87 -33.78
CA ASP A 455 16.18 -16.02 -34.25
C ASP A 455 16.39 -16.00 -35.76
N SER A 456 15.43 -15.45 -36.50
CA SER A 456 15.40 -15.38 -37.94
C SER A 456 14.95 -14.01 -38.47
N THR A 457 15.24 -13.72 -39.76
CA THR A 457 14.74 -12.51 -40.41
C THR A 457 13.21 -12.52 -40.57
N VAL A 458 12.58 -13.70 -40.65
CA VAL A 458 11.12 -13.83 -40.69
C VAL A 458 10.52 -13.40 -39.36
N GLN A 459 11.04 -13.91 -38.22
CA GLN A 459 10.61 -13.49 -36.89
C GLN A 459 10.81 -11.99 -36.71
N LEU A 460 12.00 -11.45 -37.09
CA LEU A 460 12.28 -10.01 -36.97
C LEU A 460 11.27 -9.15 -37.76
N ALA A 461 10.85 -9.65 -38.96
CA ALA A 461 9.82 -8.98 -39.76
C ALA A 461 8.45 -9.02 -39.06
N GLU A 462 8.06 -10.16 -38.46
CA GLU A 462 6.80 -10.32 -37.72
C GLU A 462 6.81 -9.50 -36.42
N ASP A 463 7.92 -9.51 -35.66
CA ASP A 463 8.13 -8.65 -34.47
C ASP A 463 8.00 -7.18 -34.87
N GLY A 464 8.48 -6.77 -36.06
CA GLY A 464 8.46 -5.40 -36.56
C GLY A 464 7.06 -4.74 -36.63
N PHE A 465 5.99 -5.51 -36.72
CA PHE A 465 4.62 -4.99 -36.62
C PHE A 465 3.83 -5.56 -35.41
N GLY A 466 4.53 -6.25 -34.49
CA GLY A 466 4.03 -6.68 -33.19
C GLY A 466 3.16 -7.94 -33.23
N GLN A 467 3.38 -8.82 -34.20
CA GLN A 467 2.69 -10.11 -34.39
C GLN A 467 3.62 -11.32 -34.20
N GLY A 468 4.85 -11.10 -33.76
CA GLY A 468 5.81 -12.16 -33.48
C GLY A 468 5.70 -12.72 -32.07
N LEU A 469 6.85 -12.83 -31.38
CA LEU A 469 6.91 -13.33 -30.01
C LEU A 469 6.88 -12.24 -28.94
N ASP A 470 6.62 -11.01 -29.36
CA ASP A 470 6.62 -9.82 -28.51
C ASP A 470 5.44 -9.81 -27.56
N LEU A 471 5.72 -9.51 -26.28
CA LEU A 471 4.71 -9.35 -25.25
C LEU A 471 4.92 -8.05 -24.48
N VAL A 472 3.84 -7.29 -24.28
CA VAL A 472 3.80 -6.08 -23.46
C VAL A 472 2.68 -6.14 -22.45
N THR A 473 2.75 -5.30 -21.41
CA THR A 473 1.64 -5.12 -20.48
C THR A 473 0.94 -3.77 -20.74
N PRO A 474 -0.31 -3.57 -20.31
CA PRO A 474 -0.93 -2.24 -20.40
C PRO A 474 -0.12 -1.15 -19.69
N PHE A 475 0.53 -1.50 -18.57
CA PHE A 475 1.43 -0.61 -17.85
C PHE A 475 2.65 -0.21 -18.71
N SER A 476 3.37 -1.18 -19.30
CA SER A 476 4.53 -0.86 -20.14
C SER A 476 4.14 -0.15 -21.43
N ALA A 477 2.96 -0.43 -21.98
CA ALA A 477 2.42 0.29 -23.13
C ALA A 477 2.11 1.77 -22.79
N ALA A 478 1.62 2.08 -21.57
CA ALA A 478 1.47 3.45 -21.09
C ALA A 478 2.84 4.12 -20.87
N LEU A 479 3.82 3.38 -20.31
CA LEU A 479 5.19 3.87 -20.14
C LEU A 479 5.87 4.15 -21.51
N MET A 480 5.64 3.29 -22.49
CA MET A 480 6.08 3.51 -23.89
C MET A 480 5.48 4.80 -24.45
N ALA A 481 4.18 5.04 -24.24
CA ALA A 481 3.52 6.27 -24.69
C ALA A 481 4.08 7.52 -23.98
N ALA A 482 4.35 7.44 -22.67
CA ALA A 482 4.97 8.52 -21.90
C ALA A 482 6.38 8.84 -22.39
N THR A 483 7.15 7.80 -22.65
CA THR A 483 8.49 7.91 -23.23
C THR A 483 8.46 8.52 -24.63
N ALA A 484 7.50 8.12 -25.48
CA ALA A 484 7.33 8.69 -26.81
C ALA A 484 7.02 10.19 -26.77
N ALA A 485 6.22 10.63 -25.79
CA ALA A 485 5.82 12.03 -25.63
C ALA A 485 6.99 12.95 -25.23
N THR A 486 7.86 12.52 -24.30
CA THR A 486 8.94 13.37 -23.76
C THR A 486 10.30 13.12 -24.41
N GLY A 487 10.51 11.92 -24.92
CA GLY A 487 11.83 11.50 -25.42
C GLY A 487 12.71 10.79 -24.40
N ASN A 488 12.36 10.81 -23.14
CA ASN A 488 13.06 10.11 -22.06
C ASN A 488 12.07 9.22 -21.31
N MET A 489 12.52 8.02 -20.91
CA MET A 489 11.70 7.14 -20.09
C MET A 489 11.57 7.73 -18.70
N PRO A 490 10.36 8.10 -18.25
CA PRO A 490 10.16 8.57 -16.90
C PRO A 490 10.19 7.39 -15.92
N MET A 491 10.70 7.62 -14.71
CA MET A 491 10.67 6.60 -13.65
C MET A 491 9.26 6.51 -13.04
N PRO A 492 8.55 5.38 -13.22
CA PRO A 492 7.18 5.27 -12.73
C PRO A 492 7.14 5.34 -11.21
N THR A 493 6.24 6.16 -10.67
CA THR A 493 6.11 6.39 -9.22
C THR A 493 4.65 6.31 -8.82
N LEU A 494 4.37 5.63 -7.69
CA LEU A 494 3.01 5.52 -7.12
C LEU A 494 2.88 6.25 -5.78
N ILE A 495 3.88 6.18 -4.91
CA ILE A 495 3.86 6.83 -3.59
C ILE A 495 4.87 7.97 -3.61
N ARG A 496 4.43 9.22 -3.41
CA ARG A 496 5.33 10.37 -3.34
C ARG A 496 6.34 10.22 -2.21
N GLY A 497 7.60 10.54 -2.50
CA GLY A 497 8.70 10.39 -1.54
C GLY A 497 9.30 8.98 -1.49
N GLN A 498 8.68 7.98 -2.13
CA GLN A 498 9.25 6.64 -2.28
C GLN A 498 9.94 6.51 -3.64
N LYS A 499 11.15 5.94 -3.63
CA LYS A 499 11.96 5.82 -4.85
C LYS A 499 11.72 4.48 -5.54
N THR A 500 11.37 4.53 -6.82
CA THR A 500 11.39 3.37 -7.71
C THR A 500 12.83 3.03 -8.11
N THR A 501 13.15 1.75 -8.17
CA THR A 501 14.40 1.25 -8.75
C THR A 501 14.12 0.42 -9.99
N VAL A 502 15.12 0.30 -10.84
CA VAL A 502 15.08 -0.50 -12.07
C VAL A 502 16.36 -1.35 -12.12
N ASP A 503 16.27 -2.55 -12.68
CA ASP A 503 17.36 -3.52 -12.73
C ASP A 503 18.57 -3.01 -13.55
N ARG A 504 18.31 -2.24 -14.60
CA ARG A 504 19.34 -1.60 -15.43
C ARG A 504 18.83 -0.29 -16.05
N PRO A 505 19.73 0.65 -16.38
CA PRO A 505 19.32 1.92 -17.00
C PRO A 505 18.78 1.68 -18.42
N ALA A 506 17.72 2.40 -18.78
CA ALA A 506 17.22 2.40 -20.15
C ALA A 506 18.25 3.06 -21.09
N PRO A 507 18.51 2.49 -22.28
CA PRO A 507 19.36 3.13 -23.30
C PRO A 507 18.79 4.48 -23.74
N ALA A 508 19.67 5.43 -24.08
CA ALA A 508 19.25 6.74 -24.54
C ALA A 508 18.73 6.68 -25.98
N ARG A 509 17.67 7.42 -26.27
CA ARG A 509 17.07 7.56 -27.60
C ARG A 509 17.62 8.79 -28.34
N SER A 510 17.71 8.69 -29.66
CA SER A 510 18.16 9.82 -30.48
C SER A 510 17.12 10.95 -30.55
N ALA A 511 17.61 12.19 -30.74
CA ALA A 511 16.74 13.34 -30.96
C ALA A 511 15.91 13.22 -32.25
N ALA A 512 16.46 12.55 -33.27
CA ALA A 512 15.80 12.31 -34.56
C ALA A 512 14.59 11.38 -34.38
N ALA A 513 14.74 10.27 -33.64
CA ALA A 513 13.65 9.36 -33.33
C ALA A 513 12.54 10.05 -32.53
N ARG A 514 12.90 10.86 -31.52
CA ARG A 514 11.94 11.65 -30.74
C ARG A 514 11.09 12.57 -31.62
N SER A 515 11.71 13.41 -32.44
CA SER A 515 11.03 14.34 -33.36
C SER A 515 10.19 13.60 -34.40
N GLY A 516 10.74 12.50 -34.96
CA GLY A 516 10.06 11.67 -35.94
C GLY A 516 8.78 11.05 -35.40
N LEU A 517 8.82 10.47 -34.18
CA LEU A 517 7.66 9.88 -33.55
C LEU A 517 6.57 10.89 -33.21
N THR A 518 6.93 12.07 -32.72
CA THR A 518 5.94 13.14 -32.46
C THR A 518 5.13 13.44 -33.73
N THR A 519 5.80 13.58 -34.86
CA THR A 519 5.16 13.83 -36.16
C THR A 519 4.28 12.66 -36.60
N MET A 520 4.79 11.42 -36.49
CA MET A 520 4.08 10.22 -36.95
C MET A 520 2.87 9.89 -36.06
N MET A 521 3.00 9.96 -34.73
CA MET A 521 1.90 9.71 -33.79
C MET A 521 0.80 10.78 -33.90
N ARG A 522 1.16 12.01 -34.23
CA ARG A 522 0.18 13.05 -34.55
C ARG A 522 -0.60 12.73 -35.83
N ALA A 523 0.08 12.22 -36.88
CA ALA A 523 -0.55 11.84 -38.12
C ALA A 523 -1.58 10.70 -37.98
N VAL A 524 -1.39 9.78 -37.01
CA VAL A 524 -2.39 8.74 -36.67
C VAL A 524 -3.74 9.37 -36.28
N VAL A 525 -3.73 10.50 -35.59
CA VAL A 525 -4.93 11.21 -35.12
C VAL A 525 -5.49 12.15 -36.20
N THR A 526 -4.66 12.75 -37.06
CA THR A 526 -5.12 13.72 -38.08
C THR A 526 -5.61 13.08 -39.38
N GLU A 527 -4.99 11.98 -39.76
CA GLU A 527 -5.26 11.35 -41.06
C GLU A 527 -5.21 9.81 -41.04
N GLY A 528 -5.00 9.22 -39.81
CA GLY A 528 -4.78 7.78 -39.64
C GLY A 528 -5.96 7.05 -39.02
N THR A 529 -5.64 6.10 -38.13
CA THR A 529 -6.55 5.12 -37.55
C THR A 529 -7.21 5.62 -36.23
N ALA A 530 -6.80 6.77 -35.68
CA ALA A 530 -7.32 7.33 -34.44
C ALA A 530 -7.98 8.72 -34.60
N THR A 531 -8.59 8.99 -35.76
CA THR A 531 -9.21 10.31 -36.06
C THR A 531 -10.31 10.69 -35.10
N LEU A 532 -10.98 9.72 -34.46
CA LEU A 532 -11.98 9.95 -33.42
C LEU A 532 -11.43 10.78 -32.24
N LEU A 533 -10.13 10.61 -31.92
CA LEU A 533 -9.46 11.30 -30.81
C LEU A 533 -9.11 12.76 -31.12
N GLN A 534 -9.28 13.20 -32.37
CA GLN A 534 -9.04 14.60 -32.72
C GLN A 534 -9.99 15.55 -31.97
N SER A 535 -11.23 15.10 -31.74
CA SER A 535 -12.27 15.89 -31.07
C SER A 535 -12.01 16.18 -29.59
N VAL A 536 -11.11 15.44 -28.94
CA VAL A 536 -10.74 15.60 -27.53
C VAL A 536 -9.36 16.21 -27.32
N GLY A 537 -8.66 16.57 -28.40
CA GLY A 537 -7.45 17.38 -28.38
C GLY A 537 -7.78 18.86 -28.46
N THR A 538 -6.84 19.71 -28.02
CA THR A 538 -6.87 21.17 -28.22
C THR A 538 -5.69 21.60 -29.05
N SER A 539 -5.66 22.85 -29.53
CA SER A 539 -4.50 23.38 -30.25
C SER A 539 -3.23 23.41 -29.39
N ALA A 540 -3.39 23.68 -28.08
CA ALA A 540 -2.27 23.69 -27.12
C ALA A 540 -1.85 22.27 -26.72
N ASN A 541 -2.80 21.34 -26.59
CA ASN A 541 -2.57 19.97 -26.16
C ASN A 541 -3.23 18.98 -27.14
N PRO A 542 -2.65 18.83 -28.34
CA PRO A 542 -3.18 17.91 -29.34
C PRO A 542 -2.97 16.45 -28.88
N VAL A 543 -3.89 15.56 -29.26
CA VAL A 543 -3.71 14.12 -29.04
C VAL A 543 -2.74 13.55 -30.08
N SER A 544 -1.79 12.75 -29.62
CA SER A 544 -0.90 11.90 -30.43
C SER A 544 -1.13 10.45 -30.02
N ALA A 545 -1.27 9.53 -30.97
CA ALA A 545 -1.62 8.15 -30.66
C ALA A 545 -1.03 7.13 -31.63
N LYS A 546 -1.11 5.86 -31.27
CA LYS A 546 -0.95 4.69 -32.15
C LYS A 546 -1.98 3.64 -31.77
N THR A 547 -2.69 3.13 -32.74
CA THR A 547 -3.62 2.01 -32.60
C THR A 547 -2.94 0.68 -32.87
N GLY A 548 -3.45 -0.38 -32.29
CA GLY A 548 -3.00 -1.76 -32.50
C GLY A 548 -4.16 -2.73 -32.52
N THR A 549 -4.01 -3.74 -33.35
CA THR A 549 -4.84 -4.94 -33.40
C THR A 549 -3.86 -6.10 -33.38
N ALA A 550 -3.96 -6.98 -32.39
CA ALA A 550 -3.04 -8.12 -32.22
C ALA A 550 -3.85 -9.42 -32.26
N GLU A 551 -3.71 -10.16 -33.35
CA GLU A 551 -4.44 -11.41 -33.55
C GLU A 551 -3.94 -12.52 -32.62
N PHE A 552 -4.86 -13.35 -32.17
CA PHE A 552 -4.61 -14.58 -31.42
C PHE A 552 -5.69 -15.61 -31.74
N SER A 553 -5.36 -16.88 -31.57
CA SER A 553 -6.36 -17.97 -31.66
C SER A 553 -6.81 -18.35 -30.25
N ASP A 554 -8.11 -18.54 -30.10
CA ASP A 554 -8.68 -19.11 -28.87
C ASP A 554 -8.50 -20.63 -28.82
N ASP A 555 -8.94 -21.26 -27.72
CA ASP A 555 -8.87 -22.73 -27.51
C ASP A 555 -9.68 -23.54 -28.55
N LYS A 556 -10.56 -22.89 -29.30
CA LYS A 556 -11.36 -23.50 -30.36
C LYS A 556 -10.75 -23.32 -31.74
N GLY A 557 -9.68 -22.51 -31.84
CA GLY A 557 -9.02 -22.14 -33.08
C GLY A 557 -9.69 -20.95 -33.81
N ASP A 558 -10.66 -20.28 -33.18
CA ASP A 558 -11.24 -19.05 -33.73
C ASP A 558 -10.24 -17.89 -33.58
N ILE A 559 -10.12 -17.07 -34.63
CA ILE A 559 -9.23 -15.90 -34.62
C ILE A 559 -9.94 -14.72 -34.04
N HIS A 560 -9.36 -14.15 -33.00
CA HIS A 560 -9.75 -12.92 -32.32
C HIS A 560 -8.59 -11.93 -32.33
N ALA A 561 -8.87 -10.69 -31.94
CA ALA A 561 -7.79 -9.72 -31.80
C ALA A 561 -7.89 -8.89 -30.52
N HIS A 562 -6.79 -8.67 -29.85
CA HIS A 562 -6.68 -7.65 -28.80
C HIS A 562 -6.73 -6.27 -29.45
N ALA A 563 -7.56 -5.39 -28.93
CA ALA A 563 -7.65 -4.02 -29.37
C ALA A 563 -6.82 -3.09 -28.48
N TRP A 564 -5.91 -2.34 -29.09
CA TRP A 564 -5.03 -1.41 -28.39
C TRP A 564 -5.14 0.01 -28.91
N THR A 565 -4.99 0.99 -28.02
CA THR A 565 -4.62 2.37 -28.38
C THR A 565 -3.74 2.95 -27.29
N VAL A 566 -2.57 3.46 -27.68
CA VAL A 566 -1.64 4.16 -26.80
C VAL A 566 -1.38 5.56 -27.32
N GLY A 567 -1.06 6.50 -26.42
CA GLY A 567 -0.80 7.86 -26.85
C GLY A 567 -0.67 8.85 -25.70
N SER A 568 -0.71 10.14 -26.05
CA SER A 568 -0.64 11.22 -25.07
C SER A 568 -1.48 12.43 -25.48
N ARG A 569 -1.90 13.22 -24.48
CA ARG A 569 -2.49 14.54 -24.63
C ARG A 569 -1.90 15.45 -23.54
N GLY A 570 -1.13 16.45 -23.94
CA GLY A 570 -0.38 17.27 -23.00
C GLY A 570 0.51 16.41 -22.11
N ASP A 571 0.43 16.58 -20.79
CA ASP A 571 1.23 15.83 -19.82
C ASP A 571 0.49 14.59 -19.25
N VAL A 572 -0.32 13.93 -20.11
CA VAL A 572 -1.01 12.67 -19.79
C VAL A 572 -0.76 11.68 -20.92
N ALA A 573 0.01 10.65 -20.64
CA ALA A 573 0.16 9.47 -21.51
C ALA A 573 -0.79 8.37 -21.06
N PHE A 574 -1.27 7.57 -22.01
CA PHE A 574 -2.27 6.55 -21.77
C PHE A 574 -2.07 5.29 -22.60
N SER A 575 -2.59 4.19 -22.08
CA SER A 575 -2.76 2.91 -22.76
C SER A 575 -4.14 2.37 -22.47
N ALA A 576 -4.90 2.03 -23.50
CA ALA A 576 -6.16 1.29 -23.40
C ALA A 576 -6.03 -0.06 -24.12
N LEU A 577 -6.48 -1.13 -23.45
CA LEU A 577 -6.56 -2.49 -23.98
C LEU A 577 -7.98 -3.03 -23.80
N ILE A 578 -8.53 -3.67 -24.83
CA ILE A 578 -9.68 -4.57 -24.73
C ILE A 578 -9.24 -5.94 -25.22
N VAL A 579 -9.21 -6.94 -24.32
CA VAL A 579 -8.82 -8.32 -24.63
C VAL A 579 -9.92 -8.96 -25.50
N GLY A 580 -9.56 -9.42 -26.71
CA GLY A 580 -10.57 -9.90 -27.67
C GLY A 580 -11.54 -8.79 -28.14
N GLY A 581 -11.06 -7.55 -28.19
CA GLY A 581 -11.88 -6.39 -28.59
C GLY A 581 -12.06 -6.25 -30.12
N ASP A 582 -11.33 -7.00 -30.90
CA ASP A 582 -11.34 -7.14 -32.36
C ASP A 582 -11.04 -5.86 -33.15
N SER A 583 -11.34 -4.69 -32.65
CA SER A 583 -11.14 -3.42 -33.34
C SER A 583 -10.67 -2.31 -32.42
N SER A 584 -9.57 -1.63 -32.80
CA SER A 584 -9.07 -0.44 -32.10
C SER A 584 -10.03 0.77 -32.13
N LYS A 585 -11.12 0.73 -32.92
CA LYS A 585 -12.19 1.73 -32.82
C LYS A 585 -12.80 1.76 -31.42
N ARG A 586 -12.95 0.59 -30.78
CA ARG A 586 -13.51 0.45 -29.42
C ARG A 586 -12.59 1.08 -28.36
N THR A 587 -11.26 0.87 -28.45
CA THR A 587 -10.33 1.53 -27.54
C THR A 587 -10.25 3.04 -27.79
N ASN A 588 -10.42 3.50 -29.04
CA ASN A 588 -10.54 4.93 -29.34
C ASN A 588 -11.81 5.54 -28.71
N GLU A 589 -12.96 4.82 -28.66
CA GLU A 589 -14.19 5.26 -27.98
C GLU A 589 -13.94 5.38 -26.46
N VAL A 590 -13.37 4.37 -25.84
CA VAL A 590 -12.99 4.41 -24.41
C VAL A 590 -12.10 5.61 -24.10
N LEU A 591 -11.07 5.83 -24.92
CA LEU A 591 -10.13 6.95 -24.73
C LEU A 591 -10.78 8.31 -25.00
N LYS A 592 -11.69 8.40 -25.96
CA LYS A 592 -12.46 9.63 -26.20
C LYS A 592 -13.27 10.01 -24.95
N ASP A 593 -13.97 9.05 -24.34
CA ASP A 593 -14.76 9.29 -23.13
C ASP A 593 -13.88 9.65 -21.94
N PHE A 594 -12.78 8.94 -21.75
CA PHE A 594 -11.78 9.26 -20.73
C PHE A 594 -11.21 10.67 -20.92
N LEU A 595 -10.68 10.97 -22.11
CA LEU A 595 -10.05 12.27 -22.36
C LEU A 595 -11.03 13.44 -22.37
N ALA A 596 -12.30 13.22 -22.67
CA ALA A 596 -13.35 14.25 -22.54
C ALA A 596 -13.63 14.61 -21.08
N ALA A 597 -13.50 13.65 -20.16
CA ALA A 597 -13.71 13.85 -18.73
C ALA A 597 -12.50 14.44 -17.98
N VAL A 598 -11.29 14.33 -18.57
CA VAL A 598 -10.03 14.79 -17.96
C VAL A 598 -9.63 16.16 -18.51
N PRO A 599 -9.26 17.14 -17.65
CA PRO A 599 -8.80 18.44 -18.11
C PRO A 599 -7.61 18.33 -19.08
N ALA A 600 -7.64 19.07 -20.17
CA ALA A 600 -6.50 19.23 -21.07
C ALA A 600 -5.51 20.25 -20.49
N LYS A 601 -4.64 19.82 -19.61
CA LYS A 601 -3.59 20.64 -18.99
C LYS A 601 -2.27 20.46 -19.73
#